data_6c7f9af37206eff1d0846b802181a159
#
_entry.id   6c7f9af37206eff1d0846b802181a159
#
_cell.length_a   1.000
_cell.length_b   1.000
_cell.length_c   1.000
_cell.angle_alpha   90.00
_cell.angle_beta   90.00
_cell.angle_gamma   90.00
#
_symmetry.space_group_name_H-M   'P 1'
#
loop_
_entity.id
_entity.type
_entity.pdbx_description
1 polymer ?
#
loop_
_entity_poly.entity_id
_entity_poly.type
_entity_poly.pdbx_seq_one_letter_code
_entity_poly.pdbx_strand_id
1 'polypeptide(L)'
;MTAALPIDRDYLISILEELLKIPSPTGRADPAIDRVAAEFTTMGIDVRQTAKGGLVATLQGLGDDTPRGLTAHVDTLGAMVKEIKPNGRLRLTKIGGFAWNTVEGEGCTVFATSGSPVRGTLLIRKASGHVHGKDVAKMKRDDENMEIRLDARTSSETETLALGIQVGDFVAFDPRVEIGREGFIRSRHLDDKAAVACLLASVRALLQAEQRPSQRTTLHISNYEEVGHGAAGGLPGDLAELVAMDMAAVGEGQASDEFHTTICLKDSGGPYHAGLSARLRGLAEAEKIPYRLDIYPHYGSDGEAFWRAGADAQVALIGPGVDASHNYERTHTEALLATSRLALAYLIS
;
A
#
# COMPACT_ATOMS: atom_id res chain seq x y z
N MET A 1 13.65 -24.02 22.17
CA MET A 1 13.58 -23.04 21.06
C MET A 1 13.07 -23.80 19.85
N THR A 2 11.81 -23.59 19.47
CA THR A 2 11.29 -24.07 18.17
C THR A 2 12.06 -23.34 17.08
N ALA A 3 12.55 -24.04 16.08
CA ALA A 3 13.23 -23.42 14.93
C ALA A 3 12.29 -22.38 14.32
N ALA A 4 12.82 -21.19 13.99
CA ALA A 4 12.05 -20.15 13.31
C ALA A 4 11.46 -20.72 12.00
N LEU A 5 10.16 -20.57 11.79
CA LEU A 5 9.50 -21.02 10.58
C LEU A 5 10.05 -20.25 9.38
N PRO A 6 10.43 -20.92 8.30
CA PRO A 6 11.00 -20.26 7.13
C PRO A 6 9.93 -19.49 6.34
N ILE A 7 10.24 -18.26 5.95
CA ILE A 7 9.45 -17.51 4.97
C ILE A 7 9.89 -17.94 3.55
N ASP A 8 8.93 -18.29 2.72
CA ASP A 8 9.16 -18.60 1.31
C ASP A 8 9.43 -17.31 0.54
N ARG A 9 10.72 -17.07 0.26
CA ARG A 9 11.19 -15.86 -0.43
C ARG A 9 10.62 -15.74 -1.84
N ASP A 10 10.59 -16.83 -2.58
CA ASP A 10 10.19 -16.79 -3.98
C ASP A 10 8.68 -16.52 -4.10
N TYR A 11 7.89 -17.10 -3.21
CA TYR A 11 6.47 -16.76 -3.08
C TYR A 11 6.27 -15.28 -2.72
N LEU A 12 6.98 -14.77 -1.71
CA LEU A 12 6.88 -13.38 -1.26
C LEU A 12 7.14 -12.40 -2.44
N ILE A 13 8.18 -12.64 -3.21
CA ILE A 13 8.53 -11.78 -4.35
C ILE A 13 7.52 -11.94 -5.50
N SER A 14 7.06 -13.15 -5.77
CA SER A 14 6.09 -13.40 -6.84
C SER A 14 4.75 -12.72 -6.56
N ILE A 15 4.21 -12.87 -5.35
CA ILE A 15 2.93 -12.25 -4.99
C ILE A 15 3.03 -10.72 -4.95
N LEU A 16 4.16 -10.17 -4.49
CA LEU A 16 4.41 -8.73 -4.54
C LEU A 16 4.41 -8.22 -5.99
N GLU A 17 5.15 -8.88 -6.88
CA GLU A 17 5.21 -8.50 -8.30
C GLU A 17 3.82 -8.53 -8.96
N GLU A 18 3.03 -9.54 -8.67
CA GLU A 18 1.65 -9.66 -9.16
C GLU A 18 0.78 -8.50 -8.66
N LEU A 19 0.79 -8.24 -7.34
CA LEU A 19 0.01 -7.16 -6.74
C LEU A 19 0.41 -5.78 -7.29
N LEU A 20 1.70 -5.52 -7.45
CA LEU A 20 2.19 -4.25 -8.00
C LEU A 20 1.67 -3.99 -9.41
N LYS A 21 1.49 -5.01 -10.23
CA LYS A 21 0.98 -4.90 -11.61
C LYS A 21 -0.53 -4.68 -11.69
N ILE A 22 -1.27 -4.86 -10.60
CA ILE A 22 -2.73 -4.65 -10.56
C ILE A 22 -3.02 -3.19 -10.17
N PRO A 23 -3.61 -2.37 -11.04
CA PRO A 23 -4.01 -1.02 -10.70
C PRO A 23 -5.09 -1.02 -9.60
N SER A 24 -4.88 -0.24 -8.55
CA SER A 24 -5.79 -0.17 -7.40
C SER A 24 -5.85 1.24 -6.77
N PRO A 25 -6.10 2.32 -7.56
CA PRO A 25 -6.26 3.64 -6.95
C PRO A 25 -7.40 3.60 -5.94
N THR A 26 -7.21 4.29 -4.80
CA THR A 26 -8.20 4.31 -3.69
C THR A 26 -9.63 4.49 -4.20
N GLY A 27 -10.53 3.64 -3.74
CA GLY A 27 -11.92 3.60 -4.18
C GLY A 27 -12.18 2.74 -5.43
N ARG A 28 -11.14 2.25 -6.09
CA ARG A 28 -11.19 1.29 -7.21
C ARG A 28 -10.15 0.19 -7.01
N ALA A 29 -10.13 -0.43 -5.84
CA ALA A 29 -9.16 -1.44 -5.46
C ALA A 29 -9.65 -2.89 -5.68
N ASP A 30 -10.90 -3.10 -6.16
CA ASP A 30 -11.52 -4.42 -6.27
C ASP A 30 -10.62 -5.48 -6.95
N PRO A 31 -9.93 -5.22 -8.09
CA PRO A 31 -9.10 -6.24 -8.71
C PRO A 31 -7.92 -6.71 -7.82
N ALA A 32 -7.36 -5.81 -7.00
CA ALA A 32 -6.29 -6.17 -6.06
C ALA A 32 -6.87 -6.92 -4.85
N ILE A 33 -8.02 -6.50 -4.34
CA ILE A 33 -8.77 -7.20 -3.28
C ILE A 33 -9.13 -8.62 -3.73
N ASP A 34 -9.65 -8.79 -4.95
CA ASP A 34 -10.01 -10.11 -5.51
C ASP A 34 -8.78 -11.01 -5.63
N ARG A 35 -7.61 -10.45 -6.03
CA ARG A 35 -6.36 -11.23 -6.09
C ARG A 35 -5.93 -11.71 -4.70
N VAL A 36 -6.02 -10.86 -3.67
CA VAL A 36 -5.72 -11.25 -2.28
C VAL A 36 -6.73 -12.26 -1.76
N ALA A 37 -8.03 -12.09 -2.07
CA ALA A 37 -9.07 -13.04 -1.71
C ALA A 37 -8.82 -14.43 -2.30
N ALA A 38 -8.41 -14.50 -3.57
CA ALA A 38 -8.03 -15.74 -4.23
C ALA A 38 -6.83 -16.41 -3.54
N GLU A 39 -5.86 -15.62 -3.08
CA GLU A 39 -4.69 -16.12 -2.35
C GLU A 39 -5.10 -16.74 -1.00
N PHE A 40 -5.92 -16.03 -0.20
CA PHE A 40 -6.45 -16.58 1.04
C PHE A 40 -7.27 -17.85 0.81
N THR A 41 -8.10 -17.89 -0.24
CA THR A 41 -8.86 -19.08 -0.61
C THR A 41 -7.95 -20.26 -0.93
N THR A 42 -6.83 -20.04 -1.65
CA THR A 42 -5.82 -21.06 -1.95
C THR A 42 -5.16 -21.59 -0.67
N MET A 43 -5.04 -20.74 0.36
CA MET A 43 -4.55 -21.13 1.69
C MET A 43 -5.63 -21.81 2.56
N GLY A 44 -6.87 -21.99 2.06
CA GLY A 44 -7.98 -22.56 2.81
C GLY A 44 -8.59 -21.62 3.83
N ILE A 45 -8.42 -20.31 3.67
CA ILE A 45 -8.94 -19.28 4.57
C ILE A 45 -10.20 -18.67 3.95
N ASP A 46 -11.31 -18.71 4.71
CA ASP A 46 -12.53 -18.03 4.33
C ASP A 46 -12.39 -16.51 4.52
N VAL A 47 -12.86 -15.75 3.54
CA VAL A 47 -12.77 -14.30 3.52
C VAL A 47 -14.15 -13.65 3.40
N ARG A 48 -14.29 -12.46 3.95
CA ARG A 48 -15.49 -11.61 3.81
C ARG A 48 -15.05 -10.23 3.28
N GLN A 49 -15.63 -9.83 2.17
CA GLN A 49 -15.48 -8.45 1.70
C GLN A 49 -16.30 -7.50 2.55
N THR A 50 -15.73 -6.35 2.90
CA THR A 50 -16.41 -5.29 3.65
C THR A 50 -17.21 -4.38 2.72
N ALA A 51 -18.16 -3.63 3.24
CA ALA A 51 -18.92 -2.64 2.45
C ALA A 51 -18.03 -1.51 1.90
N LYS A 52 -16.85 -1.28 2.50
CA LYS A 52 -15.84 -0.34 2.01
C LYS A 52 -14.93 -0.92 0.92
N GLY A 53 -15.15 -2.18 0.51
CA GLY A 53 -14.30 -2.83 -0.48
C GLY A 53 -12.97 -3.35 0.07
N GLY A 54 -12.80 -3.45 1.38
CA GLY A 54 -11.69 -4.17 2.01
C GLY A 54 -12.01 -5.65 2.21
N LEU A 55 -11.04 -6.43 2.70
CA LEU A 55 -11.15 -7.86 2.94
C LEU A 55 -10.85 -8.19 4.40
N VAL A 56 -11.65 -9.08 5.00
CA VAL A 56 -11.45 -9.57 6.36
C VAL A 56 -11.46 -11.09 6.35
N ALA A 57 -10.46 -11.66 7.02
CA ALA A 57 -10.37 -13.09 7.30
C ALA A 57 -10.09 -13.31 8.79
N THR A 58 -10.44 -14.47 9.33
CA THR A 58 -10.20 -14.80 10.73
C THR A 58 -9.49 -16.14 10.85
N LEU A 59 -8.33 -16.13 11.47
CA LEU A 59 -7.62 -17.34 11.88
C LEU A 59 -8.00 -17.70 13.32
N GLN A 60 -8.48 -18.93 13.52
CA GLN A 60 -8.77 -19.43 14.86
C GLN A 60 -7.46 -19.66 15.62
N GLY A 61 -7.33 -19.00 16.76
CA GLY A 61 -6.16 -19.11 17.63
C GLY A 61 -6.16 -20.36 18.50
N LEU A 62 -5.06 -20.54 19.28
CA LEU A 62 -5.01 -21.47 20.40
C LEU A 62 -5.82 -20.93 21.58
N GLY A 63 -5.90 -19.59 21.73
CA GLY A 63 -6.70 -18.84 22.68
C GLY A 63 -7.52 -17.73 22.01
N ASP A 64 -8.37 -17.09 22.82
CA ASP A 64 -9.26 -15.98 22.43
C ASP A 64 -9.37 -14.89 23.51
N ASP A 65 -8.46 -14.91 24.48
CA ASP A 65 -8.49 -13.96 25.62
C ASP A 65 -8.01 -12.55 25.20
N THR A 66 -7.15 -12.48 24.21
CA THR A 66 -6.61 -11.24 23.65
C THR A 66 -6.67 -11.29 22.13
N PRO A 67 -7.87 -11.11 21.53
CA PRO A 67 -8.04 -11.14 20.07
C PRO A 67 -7.16 -10.10 19.39
N ARG A 68 -6.51 -10.49 18.30
CA ARG A 68 -5.52 -9.68 17.58
C ARG A 68 -5.95 -9.35 16.16
N GLY A 69 -5.40 -8.28 15.62
CA GLY A 69 -5.51 -7.93 14.21
C GLY A 69 -4.16 -7.65 13.56
N LEU A 70 -4.06 -8.01 12.29
CA LEU A 70 -3.05 -7.49 11.35
C LEU A 70 -3.79 -6.76 10.24
N THR A 71 -3.38 -5.55 9.90
CA THR A 71 -3.94 -4.78 8.79
C THR A 71 -2.85 -4.29 7.86
N ALA A 72 -3.09 -4.33 6.56
CA ALA A 72 -2.28 -3.72 5.50
C ALA A 72 -3.21 -3.24 4.39
N HIS A 73 -2.77 -2.33 3.50
CA HIS A 73 -3.63 -1.81 2.46
C HIS A 73 -3.16 -2.15 1.04
N VAL A 74 -4.12 -2.31 0.11
CA VAL A 74 -3.84 -2.55 -1.32
C VAL A 74 -4.16 -1.35 -2.18
N ASP A 75 -4.91 -0.37 -1.64
CA ASP A 75 -5.19 0.84 -2.38
C ASP A 75 -3.91 1.68 -2.52
N THR A 76 -3.87 2.46 -3.58
CA THR A 76 -2.69 3.20 -3.98
C THR A 76 -3.02 4.63 -4.30
N LEU A 77 -2.02 5.49 -4.29
CA LEU A 77 -2.10 6.80 -4.91
C LEU A 77 -2.63 6.70 -6.34
N GLY A 78 -3.35 7.72 -6.76
CA GLY A 78 -3.92 7.81 -8.09
C GLY A 78 -4.48 9.18 -8.36
N ALA A 79 -5.41 9.25 -9.30
CA ALA A 79 -6.13 10.48 -9.60
C ALA A 79 -7.54 10.19 -10.13
N MET A 80 -8.35 11.24 -10.26
CA MET A 80 -9.63 11.22 -10.96
C MET A 80 -9.67 12.31 -12.01
N VAL A 81 -10.41 12.04 -13.09
CA VAL A 81 -10.72 13.04 -14.11
C VAL A 81 -11.59 14.12 -13.48
N LYS A 82 -11.07 15.34 -13.41
CA LYS A 82 -11.78 16.53 -12.93
C LYS A 82 -12.45 17.31 -14.06
N GLU A 83 -11.83 17.30 -15.23
CA GLU A 83 -12.31 18.08 -16.38
C GLU A 83 -11.79 17.46 -17.68
N ILE A 84 -12.64 17.38 -18.67
CA ILE A 84 -12.22 17.15 -20.06
C ILE A 84 -12.06 18.52 -20.70
N LYS A 85 -10.85 18.84 -21.14
CA LYS A 85 -10.52 20.16 -21.67
C LYS A 85 -11.00 20.31 -23.14
N PRO A 86 -11.22 21.54 -23.64
CA PRO A 86 -11.64 21.75 -25.03
C PRO A 86 -10.71 21.13 -26.08
N ASN A 87 -9.43 20.91 -25.73
CA ASN A 87 -8.44 20.23 -26.59
C ASN A 87 -8.41 18.70 -26.43
N GLY A 88 -9.38 18.12 -25.73
CA GLY A 88 -9.50 16.68 -25.51
C GLY A 88 -8.59 16.11 -24.40
N ARG A 89 -7.70 16.91 -23.81
CA ARG A 89 -6.85 16.47 -22.70
C ARG A 89 -7.61 16.48 -21.38
N LEU A 90 -7.11 15.74 -20.37
CA LEU A 90 -7.77 15.62 -19.08
C LEU A 90 -7.02 16.41 -18.02
N ARG A 91 -7.75 17.24 -17.26
CA ARG A 91 -7.30 17.78 -15.98
C ARG A 91 -7.72 16.82 -14.89
N LEU A 92 -6.87 16.66 -13.89
CA LEU A 92 -7.05 15.69 -12.80
C LEU A 92 -7.23 16.34 -11.45
N THR A 93 -7.76 15.56 -10.51
CA THR A 93 -7.62 15.77 -9.06
C THR A 93 -6.91 14.56 -8.47
N LYS A 94 -6.06 14.77 -7.46
CA LYS A 94 -5.32 13.70 -6.81
C LYS A 94 -6.22 12.81 -5.96
N ILE A 95 -5.83 11.56 -5.86
CA ILE A 95 -6.27 10.61 -4.83
C ILE A 95 -5.04 10.30 -3.99
N GLY A 96 -5.08 10.63 -2.70
CA GLY A 96 -3.95 10.54 -1.79
C GLY A 96 -2.98 11.73 -1.88
N GLY A 97 -1.92 11.67 -1.10
CA GLY A 97 -0.98 12.76 -0.90
C GLY A 97 0.33 12.59 -1.67
N PHE A 98 0.53 13.26 -2.80
CA PHE A 98 1.80 13.25 -3.53
C PHE A 98 2.05 14.57 -4.26
N ALA A 99 3.30 14.83 -4.62
CA ALA A 99 3.66 15.98 -5.45
C ALA A 99 3.57 15.64 -6.93
N TRP A 100 2.99 16.52 -7.77
CA TRP A 100 2.81 16.26 -9.20
C TRP A 100 4.09 15.96 -9.98
N ASN A 101 5.23 16.48 -9.53
CA ASN A 101 6.52 16.19 -10.17
C ASN A 101 6.98 14.74 -9.99
N THR A 102 6.43 14.02 -9.00
CA THR A 102 6.76 12.58 -8.80
C THR A 102 6.16 11.69 -9.88
N VAL A 103 5.15 12.17 -10.60
CA VAL A 103 4.43 11.45 -11.65
C VAL A 103 4.49 12.14 -13.01
N GLU A 104 5.26 13.23 -13.15
CA GLU A 104 5.48 13.88 -14.46
C GLU A 104 6.21 12.94 -15.42
N GLY A 105 5.64 12.75 -16.59
CA GLY A 105 6.17 11.82 -17.59
C GLY A 105 5.72 10.37 -17.42
N GLU A 106 4.94 10.08 -16.36
CA GLU A 106 4.48 8.73 -16.10
C GLU A 106 3.37 8.30 -17.04
N GLY A 107 3.42 7.04 -17.49
CA GLY A 107 2.30 6.37 -18.14
C GLY A 107 1.15 6.18 -17.16
N CYS A 108 -0.07 6.20 -17.67
CA CYS A 108 -1.26 5.97 -16.84
C CYS A 108 -2.38 5.29 -17.62
N THR A 109 -3.33 4.76 -16.88
CA THR A 109 -4.56 4.19 -17.40
C THR A 109 -5.76 4.95 -16.86
N VAL A 110 -6.60 5.49 -17.73
CA VAL A 110 -7.90 6.07 -17.42
C VAL A 110 -8.95 4.98 -17.53
N PHE A 111 -9.67 4.72 -16.47
CA PHE A 111 -10.75 3.71 -16.42
C PHE A 111 -12.07 4.36 -16.77
N ALA A 112 -12.37 4.42 -18.05
CA ALA A 112 -13.60 5.04 -18.55
C ALA A 112 -14.85 4.35 -18.00
N THR A 113 -15.82 5.13 -17.56
CA THR A 113 -17.11 4.64 -17.01
C THR A 113 -17.86 3.78 -18.04
N SER A 114 -17.80 4.16 -19.32
CA SER A 114 -18.36 3.38 -20.44
C SER A 114 -17.29 3.19 -21.50
N GLY A 115 -16.92 1.95 -21.76
CA GLY A 115 -15.88 1.63 -22.74
C GLY A 115 -14.69 0.90 -22.15
N SER A 116 -13.63 0.80 -22.94
CA SER A 116 -12.38 0.18 -22.52
C SER A 116 -11.47 1.19 -21.80
N PRO A 117 -10.59 0.75 -20.90
CA PRO A 117 -9.57 1.62 -20.34
C PRO A 117 -8.71 2.27 -21.42
N VAL A 118 -8.40 3.55 -21.27
CA VAL A 118 -7.63 4.33 -22.24
C VAL A 118 -6.26 4.67 -21.64
N ARG A 119 -5.21 4.41 -22.40
CA ARG A 119 -3.84 4.76 -22.01
C ARG A 119 -3.55 6.24 -22.22
N GLY A 120 -2.61 6.76 -21.46
CA GLY A 120 -2.16 8.13 -21.59
C GLY A 120 -0.85 8.39 -20.86
N THR A 121 -0.41 9.64 -20.89
CA THR A 121 0.81 10.11 -20.21
C THR A 121 0.49 11.39 -19.46
N LEU A 122 0.89 11.47 -18.20
CA LEU A 122 0.78 12.70 -17.41
C LEU A 122 1.93 13.65 -17.74
N LEU A 123 1.61 14.87 -18.16
CA LEU A 123 2.56 15.88 -18.58
C LEU A 123 2.13 17.26 -18.09
N ILE A 124 3.07 18.21 -18.05
CA ILE A 124 2.70 19.62 -17.98
C ILE A 124 2.11 20.08 -19.31
N ARG A 125 1.19 21.03 -19.29
CA ARG A 125 0.51 21.54 -20.52
C ARG A 125 1.46 22.13 -21.58
N LYS A 126 2.63 22.66 -21.17
CA LYS A 126 3.70 23.14 -22.05
C LYS A 126 4.89 22.19 -22.09
N ALA A 127 4.65 20.90 -22.37
CA ALA A 127 5.66 19.86 -22.22
C ALA A 127 6.80 19.91 -23.27
N SER A 128 6.57 20.47 -24.47
CA SER A 128 7.58 20.44 -25.53
C SER A 128 8.65 21.53 -25.32
N GLY A 129 9.88 21.14 -25.04
CA GLY A 129 11.02 22.03 -24.93
C GLY A 129 11.34 22.80 -26.22
N HIS A 130 11.13 22.17 -27.38
CA HIS A 130 11.33 22.81 -28.70
C HIS A 130 10.28 23.85 -29.03
N VAL A 131 9.09 23.78 -28.40
CA VAL A 131 8.00 24.77 -28.63
C VAL A 131 8.04 25.86 -27.56
N HIS A 132 8.28 25.50 -26.31
CA HIS A 132 8.09 26.39 -25.15
C HIS A 132 9.42 26.85 -24.49
N GLY A 133 10.54 26.26 -24.92
CA GLY A 133 11.88 26.67 -24.44
C GLY A 133 11.98 26.64 -22.91
N LYS A 134 12.42 27.77 -22.34
CA LYS A 134 12.63 27.90 -20.87
C LYS A 134 11.34 27.88 -20.05
N ASP A 135 10.17 28.03 -20.67
CA ASP A 135 8.87 28.00 -19.96
C ASP A 135 8.57 26.60 -19.39
N VAL A 136 9.09 25.53 -20.02
CA VAL A 136 8.95 24.14 -19.53
C VAL A 136 9.48 24.03 -18.10
N ALA A 137 10.69 24.54 -17.85
CA ALA A 137 11.30 24.45 -16.52
C ALA A 137 10.64 25.36 -15.48
N LYS A 138 10.05 26.49 -15.93
CA LYS A 138 9.45 27.49 -15.04
C LYS A 138 8.00 27.19 -14.68
N MET A 139 7.32 26.31 -15.44
CA MET A 139 5.92 25.98 -15.21
C MET A 139 5.77 25.24 -13.88
N LYS A 140 4.84 25.67 -13.04
CA LYS A 140 4.52 24.99 -11.79
C LYS A 140 3.90 23.61 -12.08
N ARG A 141 4.28 22.62 -11.27
CA ARG A 141 3.67 21.28 -11.25
C ARG A 141 2.55 21.31 -10.22
N ASP A 142 1.38 21.77 -10.65
CA ASP A 142 0.17 21.95 -9.85
C ASP A 142 -1.07 21.45 -10.62
N ASP A 143 -2.21 21.43 -9.96
CA ASP A 143 -3.48 20.92 -10.49
C ASP A 143 -3.94 21.64 -11.79
N GLU A 144 -3.49 22.88 -12.00
CA GLU A 144 -3.88 23.68 -13.17
C GLU A 144 -2.98 23.41 -14.38
N ASN A 145 -1.76 22.96 -14.16
CA ASN A 145 -0.74 22.81 -15.18
C ASN A 145 -0.46 21.37 -15.60
N MET A 146 -0.89 20.40 -14.77
CA MET A 146 -0.74 18.99 -15.10
C MET A 146 -1.96 18.47 -15.85
N GLU A 147 -1.72 17.68 -16.89
CA GLU A 147 -2.78 17.13 -17.73
C GLU A 147 -2.40 15.77 -18.31
N ILE A 148 -3.37 14.91 -18.58
CA ILE A 148 -3.16 13.68 -19.35
C ILE A 148 -3.32 13.98 -20.83
N ARG A 149 -2.34 13.55 -21.61
CA ARG A 149 -2.43 13.35 -23.04
C ARG A 149 -2.80 11.89 -23.27
N LEU A 150 -3.99 11.66 -23.86
CA LEU A 150 -4.48 10.32 -24.16
C LEU A 150 -3.76 9.72 -25.39
N ASP A 151 -3.55 8.41 -25.37
CA ASP A 151 -3.05 7.64 -26.51
C ASP A 151 -4.22 7.24 -27.44
N ALA A 152 -5.02 8.25 -27.82
CA ALA A 152 -6.18 8.16 -28.67
C ALA A 152 -6.25 9.38 -29.60
N ARG A 153 -6.89 9.22 -30.76
CA ARG A 153 -7.09 10.34 -31.69
C ARG A 153 -8.22 11.25 -31.21
N THR A 154 -7.92 12.09 -30.26
CA THR A 154 -8.84 13.09 -29.70
C THR A 154 -8.19 14.47 -29.71
N SER A 155 -8.92 15.48 -30.18
CA SER A 155 -8.51 16.89 -30.23
C SER A 155 -9.59 17.83 -29.70
N SER A 156 -10.69 17.27 -29.21
CA SER A 156 -11.83 17.99 -28.63
C SER A 156 -12.46 17.24 -27.47
N GLU A 157 -13.19 17.96 -26.65
CA GLU A 157 -13.98 17.40 -25.55
C GLU A 157 -14.96 16.33 -26.06
N THR A 158 -15.67 16.61 -27.16
CA THR A 158 -16.65 15.69 -27.74
C THR A 158 -16.01 14.36 -28.15
N GLU A 159 -14.83 14.39 -28.77
CA GLU A 159 -14.11 13.17 -29.16
C GLU A 159 -13.64 12.37 -27.94
N THR A 160 -13.21 13.03 -26.88
CA THR A 160 -12.81 12.36 -25.63
C THR A 160 -14.02 11.75 -24.91
N LEU A 161 -15.15 12.45 -24.85
CA LEU A 161 -16.40 11.90 -24.34
C LEU A 161 -16.86 10.67 -25.14
N ALA A 162 -16.64 10.64 -26.45
CA ALA A 162 -16.97 9.49 -27.31
C ALA A 162 -16.13 8.23 -26.98
N LEU A 163 -15.00 8.35 -26.28
CA LEU A 163 -14.24 7.21 -25.71
C LEU A 163 -14.90 6.63 -24.45
N GLY A 164 -15.96 7.24 -23.94
CA GLY A 164 -16.64 6.86 -22.71
C GLY A 164 -16.02 7.46 -21.46
N ILE A 165 -15.02 8.34 -21.61
CA ILE A 165 -14.37 9.04 -20.49
C ILE A 165 -15.29 10.13 -19.95
N GLN A 166 -15.41 10.22 -18.62
CA GLN A 166 -16.25 11.19 -17.91
C GLN A 166 -15.51 11.79 -16.72
N VAL A 167 -16.03 12.88 -16.18
CA VAL A 167 -15.61 13.41 -14.88
C VAL A 167 -15.93 12.37 -13.80
N GLY A 168 -14.93 12.13 -12.93
CA GLY A 168 -15.02 11.10 -11.90
C GLY A 168 -14.36 9.77 -12.29
N ASP A 169 -13.93 9.58 -13.52
CA ASP A 169 -13.20 8.37 -13.93
C ASP A 169 -11.84 8.28 -13.23
N PHE A 170 -11.52 7.08 -12.73
CA PHE A 170 -10.26 6.82 -12.04
C PHE A 170 -9.06 6.75 -12.98
N VAL A 171 -7.93 7.19 -12.46
CA VAL A 171 -6.64 7.14 -13.15
C VAL A 171 -5.62 6.45 -12.26
N ALA A 172 -5.01 5.38 -12.78
CA ALA A 172 -3.87 4.72 -12.13
C ALA A 172 -2.59 5.05 -12.88
N PHE A 173 -1.51 5.32 -12.15
CA PHE A 173 -0.16 5.49 -12.69
C PHE A 173 0.53 4.14 -12.86
N ASP A 174 1.41 4.05 -13.85
CA ASP A 174 2.15 2.81 -14.11
C ASP A 174 3.12 2.50 -12.96
N PRO A 175 3.13 1.27 -12.46
CA PRO A 175 3.99 0.90 -11.32
C PRO A 175 5.47 0.81 -11.71
N ARG A 176 5.82 0.50 -12.94
CA ARG A 176 7.18 0.28 -13.44
C ARG A 176 7.98 -0.68 -12.58
N VAL A 177 7.46 -1.89 -12.38
CA VAL A 177 8.07 -2.91 -11.50
C VAL A 177 9.39 -3.39 -12.07
N GLU A 178 10.44 -3.30 -11.27
CA GLU A 178 11.78 -3.81 -11.59
C GLU A 178 12.35 -4.59 -10.39
N ILE A 179 12.66 -5.86 -10.59
CA ILE A 179 13.25 -6.74 -9.57
C ILE A 179 14.69 -7.02 -9.97
N GLY A 180 15.63 -6.48 -9.19
CA GLY A 180 17.06 -6.62 -9.42
C GLY A 180 17.63 -7.94 -8.87
N ARG A 181 18.73 -8.43 -9.48
CA ARG A 181 19.41 -9.65 -9.03
C ARG A 181 20.00 -9.52 -7.62
N GLU A 182 20.39 -8.30 -7.23
CA GLU A 182 20.95 -8.00 -5.92
C GLU A 182 19.86 -7.87 -4.81
N GLY A 183 18.59 -8.14 -5.12
CA GLY A 183 17.49 -8.12 -4.17
C GLY A 183 16.77 -6.78 -4.06
N PHE A 184 17.20 -5.73 -4.74
CA PHE A 184 16.47 -4.48 -4.81
C PHE A 184 15.21 -4.61 -5.67
N ILE A 185 14.13 -4.03 -5.19
CA ILE A 185 12.83 -3.96 -5.88
C ILE A 185 12.48 -2.49 -6.02
N ARG A 186 12.25 -2.05 -7.25
CA ARG A 186 11.80 -0.69 -7.57
C ARG A 186 10.42 -0.76 -8.19
N SER A 187 9.53 0.07 -7.70
CA SER A 187 8.17 0.20 -8.23
C SER A 187 7.50 1.41 -7.61
N ARG A 188 6.48 1.97 -8.24
CA ARG A 188 5.45 2.70 -7.48
C ARG A 188 4.61 1.69 -6.71
N HIS A 189 3.99 2.16 -5.63
CA HIS A 189 2.98 1.38 -4.89
C HIS A 189 3.55 0.19 -4.10
N LEU A 190 4.86 0.22 -3.74
CA LEU A 190 5.39 -0.60 -2.64
C LEU A 190 4.68 -0.25 -1.34
N ASP A 191 4.31 1.00 -1.19
CA ASP A 191 3.30 1.52 -0.30
C ASP A 191 1.89 1.16 -0.82
N ASP A 192 1.11 0.20 -0.23
CA ASP A 192 1.60 -0.70 0.82
C ASP A 192 1.49 -2.18 0.38
N LYS A 193 1.55 -2.42 -0.92
CA LYS A 193 1.52 -3.80 -1.46
C LYS A 193 2.68 -4.64 -0.95
N ALA A 194 3.79 -4.00 -0.52
CA ALA A 194 4.91 -4.67 0.11
C ALA A 194 4.52 -5.33 1.44
N ALA A 195 3.81 -4.61 2.32
CA ALA A 195 3.38 -5.20 3.58
C ALA A 195 2.21 -6.19 3.39
N VAL A 196 1.34 -6.00 2.40
CA VAL A 196 0.35 -7.03 2.03
C VAL A 196 1.04 -8.33 1.65
N ALA A 197 2.09 -8.28 0.82
CA ALA A 197 2.86 -9.48 0.45
C ALA A 197 3.56 -10.10 1.67
N CYS A 198 4.10 -9.29 2.59
CA CYS A 198 4.69 -9.75 3.85
C CYS A 198 3.66 -10.45 4.74
N LEU A 199 2.44 -9.90 4.86
CA LEU A 199 1.34 -10.50 5.62
C LEU A 199 0.97 -11.87 5.02
N LEU A 200 0.76 -11.95 3.71
CA LEU A 200 0.45 -13.20 3.02
C LEU A 200 1.54 -14.25 3.21
N ALA A 201 2.81 -13.88 3.09
CA ALA A 201 3.94 -14.78 3.29
C ALA A 201 4.02 -15.29 4.74
N SER A 202 3.73 -14.46 5.72
CA SER A 202 3.69 -14.83 7.13
C SER A 202 2.59 -15.83 7.43
N VAL A 203 1.39 -15.59 6.93
CA VAL A 203 0.23 -16.46 7.10
C VAL A 203 0.47 -17.82 6.40
N ARG A 204 1.00 -17.79 5.19
CA ARG A 204 1.35 -19.00 4.45
C ARG A 204 2.37 -19.86 5.22
N ALA A 205 3.42 -19.24 5.76
CA ALA A 205 4.43 -19.95 6.55
C ALA A 205 3.83 -20.61 7.81
N LEU A 206 2.93 -19.90 8.50
CA LEU A 206 2.20 -20.43 9.66
C LEU A 206 1.40 -21.69 9.29
N LEU A 207 0.62 -21.62 8.22
CA LEU A 207 -0.27 -22.70 7.79
C LEU A 207 0.51 -23.91 7.24
N GLN A 208 1.58 -23.68 6.47
CA GLN A 208 2.46 -24.74 5.97
C GLN A 208 3.16 -25.52 7.09
N ALA A 209 3.39 -24.87 8.22
CA ALA A 209 3.90 -25.51 9.44
C ALA A 209 2.79 -26.18 10.27
N GLU A 210 1.56 -26.24 9.77
CA GLU A 210 0.38 -26.75 10.48
C GLU A 210 0.19 -26.11 11.88
N GLN A 211 0.60 -24.82 12.02
CA GLN A 211 0.47 -24.09 13.26
C GLN A 211 -0.76 -23.17 13.23
N ARG A 212 -1.22 -22.82 14.41
CA ARG A 212 -2.27 -21.84 14.65
C ARG A 212 -1.68 -20.61 15.34
N PRO A 213 -2.24 -19.41 15.12
CA PRO A 213 -1.83 -18.25 15.90
C PRO A 213 -2.12 -18.50 17.40
N SER A 214 -1.35 -17.86 18.27
CA SER A 214 -1.55 -17.98 19.72
C SER A 214 -2.91 -17.48 20.18
N GLN A 215 -3.44 -16.45 19.52
CA GLN A 215 -4.76 -15.86 19.78
C GLN A 215 -5.57 -15.81 18.48
N ARG A 216 -6.90 -15.79 18.60
CA ARG A 216 -7.76 -15.51 17.45
C ARG A 216 -7.26 -14.24 16.76
N THR A 217 -6.98 -14.35 15.47
CA THR A 217 -6.37 -13.24 14.71
C THR A 217 -7.23 -12.88 13.50
N THR A 218 -7.57 -11.61 13.42
CA THR A 218 -8.23 -11.02 12.24
C THR A 218 -7.16 -10.47 11.29
N LEU A 219 -7.20 -10.92 10.05
CA LEU A 219 -6.43 -10.37 8.94
C LEU A 219 -7.32 -9.38 8.20
N HIS A 220 -6.84 -8.18 8.01
CA HIS A 220 -7.59 -7.13 7.30
C HIS A 220 -6.73 -6.57 6.17
N ILE A 221 -7.30 -6.57 4.96
CA ILE A 221 -6.72 -5.87 3.82
C ILE A 221 -7.63 -4.70 3.52
N SER A 222 -7.13 -3.50 3.76
CA SER A 222 -7.94 -2.30 3.67
C SER A 222 -7.96 -1.68 2.28
N ASN A 223 -8.92 -0.81 2.08
CA ASN A 223 -9.08 0.14 1.00
C ASN A 223 -9.40 1.50 1.64
N TYR A 224 -8.99 2.60 1.05
CA TYR A 224 -9.08 3.97 1.56
C TYR A 224 -8.04 4.35 2.64
N GLU A 225 -6.93 3.60 2.77
CA GLU A 225 -5.85 4.01 3.66
C GLU A 225 -5.21 5.31 3.19
N GLU A 226 -4.86 5.43 1.92
CA GLU A 226 -4.20 6.58 1.27
C GLU A 226 -4.96 7.92 1.40
N VAL A 227 -6.21 7.84 1.82
CA VAL A 227 -7.06 9.01 2.13
C VAL A 227 -7.48 9.06 3.61
N GLY A 228 -6.82 8.28 4.47
CA GLY A 228 -6.80 8.41 5.93
C GLY A 228 -7.93 7.72 6.69
N HIS A 229 -8.63 6.73 6.09
CA HIS A 229 -9.71 6.05 6.80
C HIS A 229 -9.91 4.56 6.44
N GLY A 230 -8.85 3.85 6.02
CA GLY A 230 -8.92 2.43 5.64
C GLY A 230 -9.53 1.55 6.73
N ALA A 231 -8.83 1.35 7.84
CA ALA A 231 -9.28 0.51 8.96
C ALA A 231 -10.29 1.19 9.90
N ALA A 232 -10.88 2.33 9.54
CA ALA A 232 -11.97 2.93 10.30
C ALA A 232 -13.25 2.07 10.31
N GLY A 233 -13.28 0.94 9.61
CA GLY A 233 -14.40 0.00 9.60
C GLY A 233 -13.99 -1.36 9.04
N GLY A 234 -14.81 -2.37 9.32
CA GLY A 234 -14.57 -3.74 8.85
C GLY A 234 -13.96 -4.66 9.89
N LEU A 235 -13.14 -4.14 10.79
CA LEU A 235 -12.53 -4.90 11.89
C LEU A 235 -13.55 -5.21 13.01
N PRO A 236 -13.38 -6.35 13.71
CA PRO A 236 -14.19 -6.67 14.90
C PRO A 236 -13.98 -5.64 16.02
N GLY A 237 -15.07 -5.34 16.75
CA GLY A 237 -15.02 -4.37 17.85
C GLY A 237 -14.41 -4.92 19.16
N ASP A 238 -14.07 -6.19 19.22
CA ASP A 238 -13.49 -6.87 20.38
C ASP A 238 -11.98 -7.12 20.27
N LEU A 239 -11.32 -6.52 19.28
CA LEU A 239 -9.86 -6.61 19.15
C LEU A 239 -9.17 -5.96 20.37
N ALA A 240 -8.31 -6.71 21.03
CA ALA A 240 -7.44 -6.19 22.10
C ALA A 240 -6.17 -5.53 21.53
N GLU A 241 -5.73 -5.99 20.38
CA GLU A 241 -4.50 -5.52 19.73
C GLU A 241 -4.67 -5.44 18.21
N LEU A 242 -4.09 -4.40 17.61
CA LEU A 242 -3.95 -4.26 16.17
C LEU A 242 -2.50 -3.90 15.82
N VAL A 243 -1.89 -4.69 14.96
CA VAL A 243 -0.61 -4.31 14.33
C VAL A 243 -0.90 -3.88 12.90
N ALA A 244 -0.73 -2.60 12.63
CA ALA A 244 -0.69 -2.12 11.26
C ALA A 244 0.65 -2.55 10.64
N MET A 245 0.56 -3.13 9.47
CA MET A 245 1.71 -3.42 8.62
C MET A 245 1.65 -2.43 7.47
N ASP A 246 2.63 -1.54 7.41
CA ASP A 246 2.70 -0.49 6.41
C ASP A 246 4.15 -0.05 6.25
N MET A 247 4.54 0.42 5.06
CA MET A 247 5.94 0.68 4.75
C MET A 247 6.61 1.61 5.77
N ALA A 248 7.89 1.43 6.00
CA ALA A 248 8.71 2.28 6.84
C ALA A 248 9.41 3.36 6.01
N ALA A 249 9.22 4.62 6.38
CA ALA A 249 9.76 5.77 5.63
C ALA A 249 11.29 5.85 5.76
N VAL A 250 11.99 5.65 4.64
CA VAL A 250 13.44 5.84 4.54
C VAL A 250 13.74 7.25 4.05
N GLY A 251 14.70 7.94 4.67
CA GLY A 251 15.10 9.29 4.28
C GLY A 251 16.11 9.91 5.23
N GLU A 252 16.61 11.08 4.90
CA GLU A 252 17.53 11.82 5.75
C GLU A 252 16.89 12.14 7.12
N GLY A 253 17.57 11.79 8.20
CA GLY A 253 17.08 11.99 9.57
C GLY A 253 16.22 10.84 10.11
N GLN A 254 15.94 9.80 9.31
CA GLN A 254 15.25 8.58 9.74
C GLN A 254 16.25 7.46 10.05
N ALA A 255 15.90 6.60 11.01
CA ALA A 255 16.68 5.42 11.34
C ALA A 255 16.34 4.21 10.45
N SER A 256 15.19 4.24 9.80
CA SER A 256 14.74 3.22 8.84
C SER A 256 15.68 3.12 7.64
N ASP A 257 15.88 1.92 7.15
CA ASP A 257 16.62 1.64 5.93
C ASP A 257 15.97 0.48 5.14
N GLU A 258 16.39 0.27 3.91
CA GLU A 258 15.80 -0.71 2.99
C GLU A 258 16.13 -2.19 3.33
N PHE A 259 16.88 -2.47 4.39
CA PHE A 259 17.35 -3.83 4.73
C PHE A 259 16.73 -4.39 6.01
N HIS A 260 15.95 -3.58 6.74
CA HIS A 260 15.37 -3.92 8.02
C HIS A 260 13.85 -3.78 8.01
N THR A 261 13.19 -4.54 8.87
CA THR A 261 11.84 -4.14 9.32
C THR A 261 11.97 -3.00 10.31
N THR A 262 11.04 -2.06 10.30
CA THR A 262 10.99 -0.99 11.31
C THR A 262 9.77 -1.16 12.20
N ILE A 263 9.97 -0.96 13.48
CA ILE A 263 8.90 -0.77 14.46
C ILE A 263 8.78 0.74 14.67
N CYS A 264 7.70 1.33 14.15
CA CYS A 264 7.44 2.75 14.31
C CYS A 264 6.91 3.02 15.71
N LEU A 265 7.58 3.92 16.46
CA LEU A 265 7.19 4.26 17.82
C LEU A 265 6.21 5.42 17.89
N LYS A 266 6.20 6.27 16.86
CA LYS A 266 5.34 7.43 16.73
C LYS A 266 5.25 7.89 15.29
N ASP A 267 4.08 8.33 14.88
CA ASP A 267 3.84 9.04 13.63
C ASP A 267 3.21 10.44 13.88
N SER A 268 2.55 11.02 12.87
CA SER A 268 1.93 12.36 12.99
C SER A 268 0.75 12.38 13.97
N GLY A 269 0.02 11.28 14.14
CA GLY A 269 -1.14 11.16 15.01
C GLY A 269 -0.80 10.95 16.48
N GLY A 270 0.41 10.53 16.77
CA GLY A 270 0.88 10.36 18.14
C GLY A 270 1.72 9.11 18.37
N PRO A 271 2.12 8.81 19.62
CA PRO A 271 2.84 7.59 19.93
C PRO A 271 1.92 6.37 19.81
N TYR A 272 2.46 5.29 19.24
CA TYR A 272 1.86 3.97 19.31
C TYR A 272 1.92 3.38 20.72
N HIS A 273 1.19 2.30 21.00
CA HIS A 273 1.12 1.72 22.33
C HIS A 273 2.48 1.15 22.77
N ALA A 274 3.05 1.73 23.82
CA ALA A 274 4.42 1.44 24.27
C ALA A 274 4.64 -0.05 24.62
N GLY A 275 3.65 -0.68 25.28
CA GLY A 275 3.74 -2.10 25.65
C GLY A 275 3.75 -3.04 24.44
N LEU A 276 2.91 -2.79 23.45
CA LEU A 276 2.87 -3.60 22.23
C LEU A 276 4.14 -3.39 21.39
N SER A 277 4.61 -2.15 21.25
CA SER A 277 5.87 -1.85 20.56
C SER A 277 7.07 -2.50 21.26
N ALA A 278 7.11 -2.50 22.60
CA ALA A 278 8.17 -3.17 23.36
C ALA A 278 8.12 -4.69 23.18
N ARG A 279 6.92 -5.30 23.10
CA ARG A 279 6.78 -6.74 22.84
C ARG A 279 7.26 -7.09 21.42
N LEU A 280 6.90 -6.33 20.39
CA LEU A 280 7.38 -6.53 19.02
C LEU A 280 8.90 -6.44 18.94
N ARG A 281 9.50 -5.46 19.65
CA ARG A 281 10.96 -5.36 19.79
C ARG A 281 11.55 -6.61 20.45
N GLY A 282 10.98 -7.06 21.57
CA GLY A 282 11.44 -8.27 22.27
C GLY A 282 11.36 -9.52 21.37
N LEU A 283 10.32 -9.65 20.54
CA LEU A 283 10.21 -10.72 19.54
C LEU A 283 11.33 -10.62 18.47
N ALA A 284 11.59 -9.42 17.97
CA ALA A 284 12.65 -9.22 16.98
C ALA A 284 14.03 -9.59 17.57
N GLU A 285 14.31 -9.21 18.82
CA GLU A 285 15.55 -9.56 19.53
C GLU A 285 15.67 -11.07 19.76
N ALA A 286 14.61 -11.72 20.25
CA ALA A 286 14.60 -13.16 20.55
C ALA A 286 14.81 -14.02 19.31
N GLU A 287 14.16 -13.64 18.17
CA GLU A 287 14.23 -14.36 16.89
C GLU A 287 15.37 -13.85 15.99
N LYS A 288 16.20 -12.93 16.48
CA LYS A 288 17.30 -12.31 15.70
C LYS A 288 16.84 -11.76 14.36
N ILE A 289 15.71 -11.06 14.35
CA ILE A 289 15.18 -10.40 13.17
C ILE A 289 15.84 -9.03 13.05
N PRO A 290 16.44 -8.68 11.92
CA PRO A 290 16.99 -7.34 11.70
C PRO A 290 15.88 -6.28 11.78
N TYR A 291 16.01 -5.32 12.69
CA TYR A 291 15.00 -4.28 12.89
C TYR A 291 15.58 -2.90 13.16
N ARG A 292 14.76 -1.87 12.94
CA ARG A 292 15.00 -0.49 13.34
C ARG A 292 13.87 0.00 14.24
N LEU A 293 14.14 1.03 15.04
CA LEU A 293 13.14 1.82 15.75
C LEU A 293 13.15 3.23 15.17
N ASP A 294 11.98 3.76 14.83
CA ASP A 294 11.91 5.07 14.18
C ASP A 294 10.68 5.87 14.59
N ILE A 295 10.67 7.17 14.22
CA ILE A 295 9.58 8.12 14.43
C ILE A 295 9.38 8.89 13.12
N TYR A 296 8.15 8.89 12.60
CA TYR A 296 7.84 9.54 11.32
C TYR A 296 7.13 10.89 11.52
N PRO A 297 7.66 11.99 10.96
CA PRO A 297 7.09 13.33 11.17
C PRO A 297 5.83 13.60 10.33
N HIS A 298 5.71 12.97 9.14
CA HIS A 298 4.63 13.17 8.17
C HIS A 298 4.10 11.84 7.67
N TYR A 299 3.36 11.15 8.52
CA TYR A 299 2.93 9.79 8.27
C TYR A 299 1.65 9.50 9.05
N GLY A 300 0.76 8.72 8.52
CA GLY A 300 -0.39 8.14 9.21
C GLY A 300 -0.52 6.69 8.79
N SER A 301 -1.31 5.90 9.48
CA SER A 301 -1.55 4.50 9.15
C SER A 301 -2.99 4.08 9.47
N ASP A 302 -3.37 2.92 8.99
CA ASP A 302 -4.62 2.26 9.35
C ASP A 302 -4.78 2.04 10.87
N GLY A 303 -3.69 1.94 11.61
CA GLY A 303 -3.72 1.89 13.07
C GLY A 303 -4.32 3.14 13.71
N GLU A 304 -3.97 4.32 13.19
CA GLU A 304 -4.58 5.58 13.62
C GLU A 304 -6.05 5.69 13.18
N ALA A 305 -6.37 5.27 11.96
CA ALA A 305 -7.74 5.27 11.46
C ALA A 305 -8.64 4.42 12.34
N PHE A 306 -8.14 3.27 12.84
CA PHE A 306 -8.84 2.39 13.77
C PHE A 306 -9.10 3.09 15.12
N TRP A 307 -8.10 3.74 15.71
CA TRP A 307 -8.29 4.51 16.96
C TRP A 307 -9.27 5.68 16.79
N ARG A 308 -9.14 6.43 15.70
CA ARG A 308 -10.05 7.57 15.41
C ARG A 308 -11.50 7.14 15.21
N ALA A 309 -11.72 5.89 14.80
CA ALA A 309 -13.06 5.30 14.70
C ALA A 309 -13.65 4.86 16.05
N GLY A 310 -12.89 5.03 17.16
CA GLY A 310 -13.36 4.75 18.53
C GLY A 310 -12.95 3.38 19.06
N ALA A 311 -11.98 2.72 18.44
CA ALA A 311 -11.51 1.42 18.93
C ALA A 311 -10.72 1.57 20.25
N ASP A 312 -11.03 0.70 21.22
CA ASP A 312 -10.30 0.56 22.50
C ASP A 312 -9.36 -0.65 22.44
N ALA A 313 -8.22 -0.47 21.76
CA ALA A 313 -7.22 -1.53 21.53
C ALA A 313 -5.80 -0.97 21.59
N GLN A 314 -4.84 -1.84 21.86
CA GLN A 314 -3.42 -1.50 21.72
C GLN A 314 -3.05 -1.54 20.23
N VAL A 315 -2.43 -0.49 19.72
CA VAL A 315 -2.01 -0.42 18.32
C VAL A 315 -0.51 -0.24 18.21
N ALA A 316 0.09 -0.93 17.24
CA ALA A 316 1.49 -0.75 16.84
C ALA A 316 1.60 -0.72 15.31
N LEU A 317 2.73 -0.25 14.80
CA LEU A 317 3.05 -0.18 13.39
C LEU A 317 4.40 -0.83 13.12
N ILE A 318 4.43 -1.75 12.16
CA ILE A 318 5.67 -2.35 11.63
C ILE A 318 5.65 -2.33 10.11
N GLY A 319 6.83 -2.29 9.49
CA GLY A 319 6.89 -2.41 8.04
C GLY A 319 8.28 -2.51 7.45
N PRO A 320 8.38 -2.91 6.17
CA PRO A 320 9.65 -2.93 5.46
C PRO A 320 10.10 -1.51 5.12
N GLY A 321 11.39 -1.24 5.19
CA GLY A 321 11.92 0.05 4.77
C GLY A 321 11.73 0.29 3.27
N VAL A 322 11.12 1.43 2.92
CA VAL A 322 10.86 1.87 1.54
C VAL A 322 11.41 3.28 1.36
N ASP A 323 12.36 3.41 0.45
CA ASP A 323 12.90 4.72 0.05
C ASP A 323 12.00 5.41 -0.96
N ALA A 324 11.94 6.75 -0.89
CA ALA A 324 11.19 7.60 -1.80
C ALA A 324 9.67 7.29 -1.82
N SER A 325 9.05 7.00 -0.67
CA SER A 325 7.60 6.79 -0.57
C SER A 325 6.80 7.91 -1.25
N HIS A 326 5.65 7.57 -1.85
CA HIS A 326 4.81 8.46 -2.67
C HIS A 326 5.49 8.98 -3.96
N ASN A 327 6.58 8.30 -4.40
CA ASN A 327 7.30 8.59 -5.65
C ASN A 327 7.55 7.30 -6.45
N TYR A 328 8.72 7.14 -7.04
CA TYR A 328 9.21 5.87 -7.60
C TYR A 328 10.07 5.20 -6.55
N GLU A 329 9.47 4.27 -5.85
CA GLU A 329 9.92 3.71 -4.60
C GLU A 329 10.95 2.60 -4.78
N ARG A 330 11.70 2.32 -3.70
CA ARG A 330 12.63 1.20 -3.66
C ARG A 330 12.63 0.54 -2.28
N THR A 331 12.73 -0.78 -2.28
CA THR A 331 12.98 -1.60 -1.09
C THR A 331 13.94 -2.73 -1.40
N HIS A 332 14.28 -3.54 -0.41
CA HIS A 332 15.12 -4.72 -0.57
C HIS A 332 14.44 -5.96 0.00
N THR A 333 14.70 -7.12 -0.60
CA THR A 333 14.14 -8.41 -0.17
C THR A 333 14.41 -8.70 1.31
N GLU A 334 15.53 -8.23 1.88
CA GLU A 334 15.85 -8.43 3.30
C GLU A 334 14.85 -7.74 4.23
N ALA A 335 14.42 -6.51 3.93
CA ALA A 335 13.40 -5.82 4.71
C ALA A 335 12.05 -6.54 4.66
N LEU A 336 11.67 -7.03 3.48
CA LEU A 336 10.44 -7.80 3.30
C LEU A 336 10.47 -9.11 4.12
N LEU A 337 11.57 -9.85 4.05
CA LEU A 337 11.76 -11.07 4.84
C LEU A 337 11.77 -10.79 6.35
N ALA A 338 12.44 -9.72 6.79
CA ALA A 338 12.45 -9.31 8.18
C ALA A 338 11.05 -8.95 8.69
N THR A 339 10.28 -8.21 7.90
CA THR A 339 8.89 -7.83 8.24
C THR A 339 7.99 -9.07 8.30
N SER A 340 8.08 -9.96 7.33
CA SER A 340 7.33 -11.21 7.34
C SER A 340 7.66 -12.08 8.55
N ARG A 341 8.93 -12.17 8.93
CA ARG A 341 9.36 -12.92 10.13
C ARG A 341 8.84 -12.29 11.42
N LEU A 342 8.81 -10.95 11.51
CA LEU A 342 8.30 -10.26 12.69
C LEU A 342 6.77 -10.43 12.82
N ALA A 343 6.03 -10.33 11.72
CA ALA A 343 4.60 -10.60 11.69
C ALA A 343 4.30 -12.06 12.09
N LEU A 344 5.07 -13.02 11.58
CA LEU A 344 4.94 -14.43 11.95
C LEU A 344 5.25 -14.66 13.44
N ALA A 345 6.32 -14.07 13.97
CA ALA A 345 6.66 -14.15 15.40
C ALA A 345 5.54 -13.56 16.28
N TYR A 346 4.91 -12.47 15.83
CA TYR A 346 3.76 -11.90 16.53
C TYR A 346 2.53 -12.84 16.49
N LEU A 347 2.27 -13.51 15.37
CA LEU A 347 1.15 -14.45 15.27
C LEU A 347 1.27 -15.63 16.26
N ILE A 348 2.48 -16.12 16.47
CA ILE A 348 2.73 -17.29 17.33
C ILE A 348 3.11 -16.97 18.80
N SER A 349 3.26 -15.68 19.14
CA SER A 349 3.71 -15.21 20.48
C SER A 349 2.62 -15.24 21.55
#